data_fb8e979a0c88c5696609ccd051b305d9
#
_entry.id   fb8e979a0c88c5696609ccd051b305d9
#
_cell.length_a   1.000
_cell.length_b   1.000
_cell.length_c   1.000
_cell.angle_alpha   90.00
_cell.angle_beta   90.00
_cell.angle_gamma   90.00
#
_symmetry.space_group_name_H-M   'P 1'
#
loop_
_entity.id
_entity.type
_entity.pdbx_description
1 polymer ?
#
loop_
_entity_poly.entity_id
_entity_poly.type
_entity_poly.pdbx_seq_one_letter_code
_entity_poly.pdbx_strand_id
1 'polypeptide(L)'
;MRRSIYLAQIALVSSIAISMSSCNLISSAGLSSKGLPTAEAPAELPSETSASEIIVDHSAWNTLLQKYVSKEGLVNYKGLAKDQQKLNEYLQMLSKNKPTKDWSVQEQLAYYINSYNANTVKLILNNYPTKSIKDIDGAWTKDIVNIGDVKISLGGIENSILRKMNEPRIHFAINCASVSCPKLLNEAFTASKINEQLDKVTKDFINSDKNDISKNSVKLSSIFDWYKKDFTLDGKTVLDYINKYSEVKVASGTAISYKDYNWNLNEQK
;
A
#
# COMPACT_ATOMS: atom_id res chain seq x y z
N MET A 1 14.34 -22.34 -46.96
CA MET A 1 14.84 -21.14 -46.22
C MET A 1 13.74 -20.26 -45.63
N ARG A 2 12.60 -19.96 -46.31
CA ARG A 2 11.54 -19.07 -45.74
C ARG A 2 10.83 -19.60 -44.46
N ARG A 3 10.61 -20.90 -44.33
CA ARG A 3 9.94 -21.48 -43.14
C ARG A 3 10.78 -21.40 -41.83
N SER A 4 12.11 -21.49 -41.90
CA SER A 4 12.99 -21.39 -40.75
C SER A 4 13.05 -19.98 -40.14
N ILE A 5 12.91 -18.94 -41.00
CA ILE A 5 12.93 -17.54 -40.56
C ILE A 5 11.65 -17.19 -39.76
N TYR A 6 10.49 -17.70 -40.19
CA TYR A 6 9.21 -17.48 -39.46
C TYR A 6 9.19 -18.17 -38.12
N LEU A 7 9.77 -19.36 -37.96
CA LEU A 7 9.87 -20.06 -36.67
C LEU A 7 10.80 -19.34 -35.71
N ALA A 8 11.92 -18.78 -36.20
CA ALA A 8 12.83 -18.00 -35.38
C ALA A 8 12.21 -16.67 -34.91
N GLN A 9 11.42 -16.01 -35.73
CA GLN A 9 10.71 -14.77 -35.35
C GLN A 9 9.58 -15.02 -34.37
N ILE A 10 8.83 -16.11 -34.50
CA ILE A 10 7.78 -16.49 -33.53
C ILE A 10 8.40 -16.86 -32.17
N ALA A 11 9.52 -17.59 -32.15
CA ALA A 11 10.23 -17.93 -30.92
C ALA A 11 10.79 -16.67 -30.22
N LEU A 12 11.29 -15.69 -30.96
CA LEU A 12 11.83 -14.43 -30.39
C LEU A 12 10.72 -13.56 -29.79
N VAL A 13 9.56 -13.44 -30.46
CA VAL A 13 8.40 -12.69 -29.93
C VAL A 13 7.81 -13.36 -28.69
N SER A 14 7.72 -14.69 -28.67
CA SER A 14 7.27 -15.44 -27.49
C SER A 14 8.23 -15.28 -26.30
N SER A 15 9.54 -15.27 -26.54
CA SER A 15 10.55 -15.11 -25.49
C SER A 15 10.52 -13.71 -24.85
N ILE A 16 10.26 -12.66 -25.65
CA ILE A 16 10.14 -11.29 -25.15
C ILE A 16 8.86 -11.11 -24.32
N ALA A 17 7.73 -11.69 -24.76
CA ALA A 17 6.48 -11.64 -23.99
C ALA A 17 6.58 -12.39 -22.65
N ILE A 18 7.26 -13.54 -22.62
CA ILE A 18 7.48 -14.31 -21.39
C ILE A 18 8.41 -13.56 -20.43
N SER A 19 9.44 -12.87 -20.94
CA SER A 19 10.37 -12.11 -20.10
C SER A 19 9.71 -10.90 -19.42
N MET A 20 8.80 -10.20 -20.09
CA MET A 20 8.08 -9.06 -19.51
C MET A 20 7.05 -9.49 -18.44
N SER A 21 6.34 -10.60 -18.67
CA SER A 21 5.44 -11.17 -17.65
C SER A 21 6.17 -11.65 -16.41
N SER A 22 7.38 -12.23 -16.57
CA SER A 22 8.18 -12.70 -15.43
C SER A 22 8.73 -11.55 -14.58
N CYS A 23 9.10 -10.41 -15.17
CA CYS A 23 9.56 -9.24 -14.43
C CYS A 23 8.46 -8.66 -13.51
N ASN A 24 7.20 -8.69 -13.94
CA ASN A 24 6.07 -8.22 -13.14
C ASN A 24 5.78 -9.13 -11.96
N LEU A 25 5.82 -10.45 -12.17
CA LEU A 25 5.66 -11.43 -11.11
C LEU A 25 6.81 -11.37 -10.09
N ILE A 26 8.04 -11.17 -10.53
CA ILE A 26 9.22 -11.01 -9.66
C ILE A 26 9.06 -9.77 -8.77
N SER A 27 8.64 -8.64 -9.31
CA SER A 27 8.43 -7.41 -8.54
C SER A 27 7.25 -7.55 -7.56
N SER A 28 6.11 -8.05 -8.01
CA SER A 28 4.94 -8.23 -7.13
C SER A 28 5.15 -9.31 -6.05
N ALA A 29 6.06 -10.26 -6.28
CA ALA A 29 6.49 -11.25 -5.29
C ALA A 29 7.54 -10.71 -4.28
N GLY A 30 7.96 -9.45 -4.36
CA GLY A 30 8.91 -8.85 -3.44
C GLY A 30 10.39 -9.13 -3.75
N LEU A 31 10.71 -9.59 -4.96
CA LEU A 31 12.07 -9.97 -5.36
C LEU A 31 12.81 -8.88 -6.13
N SER A 32 12.14 -7.81 -6.56
CA SER A 32 12.77 -6.71 -7.30
C SER A 32 12.00 -5.40 -7.16
N SER A 33 12.66 -4.35 -6.64
CA SER A 33 12.13 -2.98 -6.64
C SER A 33 12.28 -2.27 -8.00
N LYS A 34 12.81 -2.97 -9.02
CA LYS A 34 13.14 -2.39 -10.33
C LYS A 34 14.11 -1.18 -10.23
N GLY A 35 14.98 -1.20 -9.23
CA GLY A 35 15.95 -0.13 -9.00
C GLY A 35 15.40 1.12 -8.29
N LEU A 36 14.16 1.09 -7.82
CA LEU A 36 13.61 2.13 -6.95
C LEU A 36 14.23 2.00 -5.55
N PRO A 37 14.57 3.12 -4.89
CA PRO A 37 15.18 3.10 -3.58
C PRO A 37 14.24 2.56 -2.50
N THR A 38 14.81 1.86 -1.52
CA THR A 38 14.12 1.28 -0.37
C THR A 38 15.00 1.50 0.85
N ALA A 39 14.90 2.68 1.47
CA ALA A 39 15.64 2.96 2.68
C ALA A 39 15.00 2.22 3.87
N GLU A 40 15.80 1.52 4.67
CA GLU A 40 15.29 0.89 5.90
C GLU A 40 14.89 1.96 6.92
N ALA A 41 13.73 1.81 7.51
CA ALA A 41 13.30 2.64 8.61
C ALA A 41 14.10 2.29 9.87
N PRO A 42 14.56 3.26 10.65
CA PRO A 42 15.12 3.00 11.97
C PRO A 42 14.04 2.41 12.89
N ALA A 43 14.45 1.70 13.95
CA ALA A 43 13.54 1.08 14.92
C ALA A 43 12.50 2.06 15.48
N GLU A 44 12.85 3.34 15.58
CA GLU A 44 11.95 4.45 15.88
C GLU A 44 12.16 5.54 14.84
N LEU A 45 11.12 5.85 14.06
CA LEU A 45 11.15 7.00 13.16
C LEU A 45 11.22 8.29 14.00
N PRO A 46 12.14 9.19 13.69
CA PRO A 46 12.17 10.50 14.35
C PRO A 46 10.81 11.20 14.22
N SER A 47 10.37 11.83 15.31
CA SER A 47 9.12 12.62 15.33
C SER A 47 9.25 13.94 14.55
N GLU A 48 10.49 14.42 14.35
CA GLU A 48 10.78 15.60 13.55
C GLU A 48 11.72 15.21 12.42
N THR A 49 11.37 15.55 11.19
CA THR A 49 12.34 15.69 10.13
C THR A 49 13.09 16.99 10.39
N SER A 50 14.42 16.95 10.53
CA SER A 50 15.23 18.14 10.28
C SER A 50 14.68 18.76 9.00
N ALA A 51 14.30 20.04 9.04
CA ALA A 51 13.59 20.75 7.99
C ALA A 51 14.27 20.57 6.62
N SER A 52 14.08 19.42 6.01
CA SER A 52 14.37 19.19 4.61
C SER A 52 13.24 19.86 3.83
N GLU A 53 13.60 20.57 2.79
CA GLU A 53 12.69 21.08 1.79
C GLU A 53 11.61 20.02 1.48
N ILE A 54 10.34 20.44 1.41
CA ILE A 54 9.26 19.54 0.96
C ILE A 54 9.59 19.12 -0.46
N ILE A 55 9.98 17.85 -0.64
CA ILE A 55 10.39 17.34 -1.95
C ILE A 55 9.16 17.10 -2.83
N VAL A 56 8.04 16.60 -2.23
CA VAL A 56 6.82 16.33 -2.95
C VAL A 56 5.62 16.97 -2.25
N ASP A 57 4.88 17.79 -2.99
CA ASP A 57 3.63 18.40 -2.51
C ASP A 57 2.45 17.43 -2.68
N HIS A 58 1.92 16.93 -1.57
CA HIS A 58 0.75 16.05 -1.54
C HIS A 58 -0.59 16.79 -1.35
N SER A 59 -0.63 18.12 -1.41
CA SER A 59 -1.83 18.92 -1.13
C SER A 59 -3.01 18.64 -2.08
N ALA A 60 -2.74 18.39 -3.35
CA ALA A 60 -3.78 18.03 -4.33
C ALA A 60 -4.46 16.69 -3.97
N TRP A 61 -3.68 15.68 -3.56
CA TRP A 61 -4.21 14.41 -3.07
C TRP A 61 -4.96 14.58 -1.76
N ASN A 62 -4.42 15.35 -0.83
CA ASN A 62 -5.07 15.68 0.44
C ASN A 62 -6.45 16.30 0.22
N THR A 63 -6.58 17.23 -0.73
CA THR A 63 -7.86 17.88 -1.07
C THR A 63 -8.89 16.85 -1.60
N LEU A 64 -8.47 15.91 -2.44
CA LEU A 64 -9.35 14.84 -2.93
C LEU A 64 -9.78 13.90 -1.80
N LEU A 65 -8.84 13.51 -0.93
CA LEU A 65 -9.14 12.67 0.24
C LEU A 65 -10.16 13.33 1.16
N GLN A 66 -9.95 14.60 1.53
CA GLN A 66 -10.88 15.34 2.39
C GLN A 66 -12.27 15.48 1.78
N LYS A 67 -12.36 15.61 0.46
CA LYS A 67 -13.63 15.76 -0.24
C LYS A 67 -14.41 14.46 -0.43
N TYR A 68 -13.72 13.34 -0.64
CA TYR A 68 -14.33 12.09 -1.10
C TYR A 68 -14.16 10.90 -0.17
N VAL A 69 -13.39 11.04 0.90
CA VAL A 69 -13.17 9.96 1.87
C VAL A 69 -13.76 10.37 3.22
N SER A 70 -14.64 9.54 3.75
CA SER A 70 -15.22 9.78 5.08
C SER A 70 -14.20 9.54 6.21
N LYS A 71 -14.53 9.97 7.43
CA LYS A 71 -13.70 9.69 8.62
C LYS A 71 -13.57 8.19 8.90
N GLU A 72 -14.51 7.37 8.43
CA GLU A 72 -14.50 5.91 8.53
C GLU A 72 -13.66 5.26 7.41
N GLY A 73 -13.11 6.05 6.46
CA GLY A 73 -12.30 5.58 5.35
C GLY A 73 -13.10 5.01 4.17
N LEU A 74 -14.42 5.28 4.13
CA LEU A 74 -15.26 4.93 2.99
C LEU A 74 -15.11 5.97 1.87
N VAL A 75 -15.10 5.52 0.63
CA VAL A 75 -14.79 6.34 -0.55
C VAL A 75 -16.04 6.60 -1.39
N ASN A 76 -16.33 7.87 -1.68
CA ASN A 76 -17.32 8.25 -2.67
C ASN A 76 -16.73 8.16 -4.08
N TYR A 77 -16.63 6.94 -4.62
CA TYR A 77 -16.06 6.72 -5.96
C TYR A 77 -16.85 7.43 -7.05
N LYS A 78 -18.18 7.43 -6.99
CA LYS A 78 -19.05 8.13 -7.95
C LYS A 78 -18.79 9.63 -7.95
N GLY A 79 -18.59 10.22 -6.78
CA GLY A 79 -18.24 11.64 -6.64
C GLY A 79 -16.84 11.93 -7.15
N LEU A 80 -15.85 11.10 -6.76
CA LEU A 80 -14.44 11.26 -7.12
C LEU A 80 -14.21 11.10 -8.64
N ALA A 81 -15.02 10.28 -9.32
CA ALA A 81 -14.98 10.15 -10.77
C ALA A 81 -15.15 11.50 -11.50
N LYS A 82 -15.88 12.48 -10.91
CA LYS A 82 -16.06 13.81 -11.48
C LYS A 82 -14.79 14.67 -11.41
N ASP A 83 -13.90 14.39 -10.47
CA ASP A 83 -12.61 15.04 -10.27
C ASP A 83 -11.41 14.11 -10.68
N GLN A 84 -11.67 13.05 -11.48
CA GLN A 84 -10.65 12.10 -11.90
C GLN A 84 -9.46 12.78 -12.63
N GLN A 85 -9.70 13.88 -13.30
CA GLN A 85 -8.66 14.68 -13.93
C GLN A 85 -7.62 15.18 -12.90
N LYS A 86 -8.08 15.69 -11.75
CA LYS A 86 -7.19 16.15 -10.66
C LYS A 86 -6.37 15.02 -10.06
N LEU A 87 -6.97 13.82 -9.93
CA LEU A 87 -6.23 12.62 -9.52
C LEU A 87 -5.15 12.25 -10.55
N ASN A 88 -5.46 12.34 -11.83
CA ASN A 88 -4.49 12.08 -12.91
C ASN A 88 -3.32 13.07 -12.88
N GLU A 89 -3.60 14.35 -12.66
CA GLU A 89 -2.58 15.40 -12.53
C GLU A 89 -1.65 15.15 -11.34
N TYR A 90 -2.23 14.77 -10.19
CA TYR A 90 -1.44 14.38 -9.01
C TYR A 90 -0.54 13.16 -9.30
N LEU A 91 -1.09 12.11 -9.92
CA LEU A 91 -0.31 10.92 -10.28
C LEU A 91 0.78 11.23 -11.32
N GLN A 92 0.52 12.14 -12.25
CA GLN A 92 1.53 12.62 -13.19
C GLN A 92 2.64 13.41 -12.48
N MET A 93 2.29 14.23 -11.49
CA MET A 93 3.28 14.92 -10.67
C MET A 93 4.14 13.93 -9.89
N LEU A 94 3.54 12.92 -9.23
CA LEU A 94 4.31 11.86 -8.57
C LEU A 94 5.25 11.15 -9.54
N SER A 95 4.75 10.79 -10.73
CA SER A 95 5.58 10.12 -11.74
C SER A 95 6.82 10.92 -12.14
N LYS A 96 6.74 12.26 -12.17
CA LYS A 96 7.88 13.13 -12.50
C LYS A 96 8.89 13.27 -11.35
N ASN A 97 8.47 13.04 -10.11
CA ASN A 97 9.30 13.16 -8.92
C ASN A 97 9.73 11.76 -8.43
N LYS A 98 10.63 11.12 -9.19
CA LYS A 98 11.14 9.79 -8.85
C LYS A 98 11.98 9.85 -7.57
N PRO A 99 11.69 9.05 -6.54
CA PRO A 99 12.54 8.98 -5.35
C PRO A 99 13.99 8.65 -5.68
N THR A 100 14.91 9.26 -4.95
CA THR A 100 16.35 8.97 -5.01
C THR A 100 16.83 8.41 -3.68
N LYS A 101 18.06 7.93 -3.64
CA LYS A 101 18.68 7.41 -2.39
C LYS A 101 18.92 8.54 -1.35
N ASP A 102 18.94 9.79 -1.80
CA ASP A 102 19.18 10.95 -0.93
C ASP A 102 17.90 11.42 -0.23
N TRP A 103 16.73 10.89 -0.63
CA TRP A 103 15.49 11.20 0.07
C TRP A 103 15.49 10.57 1.45
N SER A 104 14.99 11.30 2.44
CA SER A 104 14.77 10.74 3.78
C SER A 104 13.84 9.53 3.74
N VAL A 105 13.95 8.66 4.73
CA VAL A 105 13.02 7.52 4.90
C VAL A 105 11.59 8.00 5.00
N GLN A 106 11.36 9.13 5.67
CA GLN A 106 10.05 9.73 5.84
C GLN A 106 9.45 10.18 4.51
N GLU A 107 10.23 10.83 3.64
CA GLU A 107 9.80 11.22 2.30
C GLU A 107 9.50 9.99 1.42
N GLN A 108 10.36 8.95 1.48
CA GLN A 108 10.14 7.72 0.74
C GLN A 108 8.85 7.02 1.20
N LEU A 109 8.61 6.90 2.51
CA LEU A 109 7.37 6.31 3.05
C LEU A 109 6.14 7.09 2.60
N ALA A 110 6.13 8.41 2.77
CA ALA A 110 5.00 9.26 2.37
C ALA A 110 4.71 9.13 0.87
N TYR A 111 5.76 9.18 0.04
CA TYR A 111 5.65 9.05 -1.41
C TYR A 111 5.05 7.70 -1.82
N TYR A 112 5.61 6.58 -1.32
CA TYR A 112 5.17 5.25 -1.75
C TYR A 112 3.79 4.89 -1.21
N ILE A 113 3.44 5.28 0.01
CA ILE A 113 2.11 5.08 0.58
C ILE A 113 1.06 5.86 -0.22
N ASN A 114 1.29 7.16 -0.47
CA ASN A 114 0.37 7.97 -1.27
C ASN A 114 0.28 7.46 -2.72
N SER A 115 1.41 7.06 -3.31
CA SER A 115 1.44 6.48 -4.66
C SER A 115 0.60 5.21 -4.73
N TYR A 116 0.74 4.30 -3.77
CA TYR A 116 -0.08 3.08 -3.69
C TYR A 116 -1.57 3.41 -3.57
N ASN A 117 -1.93 4.25 -2.61
CA ASN A 117 -3.32 4.58 -2.32
C ASN A 117 -4.01 5.32 -3.49
N ALA A 118 -3.35 6.33 -4.07
CA ALA A 118 -3.90 7.08 -5.19
C ALA A 118 -4.04 6.22 -6.46
N ASN A 119 -3.08 5.34 -6.73
CA ASN A 119 -3.17 4.41 -7.87
C ASN A 119 -4.22 3.31 -7.63
N THR A 120 -4.42 2.86 -6.38
CA THR A 120 -5.52 1.94 -6.04
C THR A 120 -6.88 2.60 -6.30
N VAL A 121 -7.08 3.83 -5.86
CA VAL A 121 -8.31 4.60 -6.15
C VAL A 121 -8.48 4.79 -7.65
N LYS A 122 -7.42 5.14 -8.39
CA LYS A 122 -7.44 5.26 -9.84
C LYS A 122 -7.83 3.94 -10.53
N LEU A 123 -7.29 2.81 -10.05
CA LEU A 123 -7.62 1.49 -10.57
C LEU A 123 -9.12 1.18 -10.41
N ILE A 124 -9.68 1.48 -9.24
CA ILE A 124 -11.13 1.33 -9.01
C ILE A 124 -11.92 2.24 -9.95
N LEU A 125 -11.58 3.53 -10.07
CA LEU A 125 -12.29 4.46 -10.95
C LEU A 125 -12.28 4.02 -12.42
N ASN A 126 -11.19 3.46 -12.89
CA ASN A 126 -11.07 2.95 -14.27
C ASN A 126 -11.93 1.71 -14.53
N ASN A 127 -12.37 1.01 -13.48
CA ASN A 127 -13.18 -0.21 -13.56
C ASN A 127 -14.55 -0.04 -12.89
N TYR A 128 -14.91 1.21 -12.54
CA TYR A 128 -16.16 1.49 -11.85
C TYR A 128 -17.36 1.47 -12.82
N PRO A 129 -18.49 0.87 -12.43
CA PRO A 129 -18.74 0.24 -11.14
C PRO A 129 -18.16 -1.18 -11.01
N THR A 130 -17.52 -1.47 -9.87
CA THR A 130 -17.06 -2.82 -9.51
C THR A 130 -17.49 -3.15 -8.08
N LYS A 131 -17.67 -4.43 -7.76
CA LYS A 131 -18.05 -4.87 -6.41
C LYS A 131 -16.84 -5.11 -5.53
N SER A 132 -15.69 -5.38 -6.13
CA SER A 132 -14.44 -5.73 -5.44
C SER A 132 -13.23 -5.43 -6.32
N ILE A 133 -12.11 -5.05 -5.72
CA ILE A 133 -10.82 -4.98 -6.42
C ILE A 133 -10.39 -6.35 -6.98
N LYS A 134 -10.86 -7.45 -6.38
CA LYS A 134 -10.59 -8.82 -6.86
C LYS A 134 -11.24 -9.14 -8.20
N ASP A 135 -12.27 -8.39 -8.60
CA ASP A 135 -12.91 -8.55 -9.90
C ASP A 135 -12.07 -7.93 -11.03
N ILE A 136 -10.99 -7.20 -10.69
CA ILE A 136 -10.10 -6.56 -11.64
C ILE A 136 -8.90 -7.48 -11.92
N ASP A 137 -8.80 -7.95 -13.16
CA ASP A 137 -7.71 -8.84 -13.56
C ASP A 137 -6.34 -8.17 -13.40
N GLY A 138 -5.46 -8.83 -12.64
CA GLY A 138 -4.09 -8.36 -12.39
C GLY A 138 -4.00 -7.10 -11.52
N ALA A 139 -4.99 -6.83 -10.65
CA ALA A 139 -5.02 -5.64 -9.81
C ALA A 139 -3.70 -5.34 -9.08
N TRP A 140 -3.01 -6.37 -8.58
CA TRP A 140 -1.73 -6.23 -7.89
C TRP A 140 -0.50 -6.61 -8.72
N THR A 141 -0.69 -7.22 -9.89
CA THR A 141 0.43 -7.77 -10.68
C THR A 141 0.71 -7.01 -11.97
N LYS A 142 -0.28 -6.28 -12.51
CA LYS A 142 -0.07 -5.44 -13.70
C LYS A 142 0.68 -4.15 -13.34
N ASP A 143 1.64 -3.77 -14.16
CA ASP A 143 2.43 -2.54 -14.01
C ASP A 143 1.60 -1.31 -14.42
N ILE A 144 0.84 -0.80 -13.47
CA ILE A 144 -0.07 0.35 -13.67
C ILE A 144 0.46 1.66 -13.08
N VAL A 145 1.50 1.59 -12.27
CA VAL A 145 2.09 2.75 -11.59
C VAL A 145 3.35 3.20 -12.33
N ASN A 146 3.42 4.48 -12.67
CA ASN A 146 4.60 5.08 -13.28
C ASN A 146 5.39 5.87 -12.22
N ILE A 147 6.68 5.60 -12.07
CA ILE A 147 7.62 6.32 -11.19
C ILE A 147 8.87 6.63 -12.00
N GLY A 148 8.96 7.83 -12.54
CA GLY A 148 9.99 8.19 -13.52
C GLY A 148 9.85 7.32 -14.78
N ASP A 149 10.94 6.68 -15.12
CA ASP A 149 11.08 5.73 -16.22
C ASP A 149 10.66 4.29 -15.86
N VAL A 150 10.33 4.05 -14.57
CA VAL A 150 9.96 2.73 -14.05
C VAL A 150 8.45 2.55 -14.07
N LYS A 151 8.00 1.40 -14.58
CA LYS A 151 6.63 0.92 -14.38
C LYS A 151 6.62 -0.21 -13.35
N ILE A 152 5.73 -0.12 -12.36
CA ILE A 152 5.63 -1.09 -11.28
C ILE A 152 4.16 -1.37 -10.97
N SER A 153 3.88 -2.54 -10.41
CA SER A 153 2.54 -2.91 -9.95
C SER A 153 2.29 -2.45 -8.51
N LEU A 154 1.03 -2.43 -8.08
CA LEU A 154 0.68 -2.19 -6.66
C LEU A 154 1.39 -3.20 -5.75
N GLY A 155 1.36 -4.50 -6.11
CA GLY A 155 2.10 -5.53 -5.36
C GLY A 155 3.61 -5.31 -5.37
N GLY A 156 4.17 -4.70 -6.42
CA GLY A 156 5.59 -4.31 -6.47
C GLY A 156 5.93 -3.20 -5.47
N ILE A 157 5.08 -2.16 -5.38
CA ILE A 157 5.27 -1.11 -4.36
C ILE A 157 5.17 -1.70 -2.95
N GLU A 158 4.16 -2.54 -2.70
CA GLU A 158 3.94 -3.15 -1.39
C GLU A 158 5.09 -4.10 -1.02
N ASN A 159 5.34 -5.14 -1.84
CA ASN A 159 6.21 -6.25 -1.46
C ASN A 159 7.71 -5.98 -1.72
N SER A 160 8.05 -5.24 -2.78
CA SER A 160 9.43 -4.99 -3.16
C SER A 160 9.99 -3.68 -2.61
N ILE A 161 9.13 -2.77 -2.14
CA ILE A 161 9.56 -1.46 -1.60
C ILE A 161 9.11 -1.32 -0.16
N LEU A 162 7.83 -1.06 0.12
CA LEU A 162 7.34 -0.70 1.45
C LEU A 162 7.67 -1.76 2.51
N ARG A 163 7.45 -3.04 2.23
CA ARG A 163 7.78 -4.13 3.18
C ARG A 163 9.28 -4.29 3.42
N LYS A 164 10.13 -3.83 2.46
CA LYS A 164 11.60 -3.84 2.61
C LYS A 164 12.12 -2.65 3.42
N MET A 165 11.26 -1.68 3.71
CA MET A 165 11.62 -0.55 4.56
C MET A 165 11.55 -0.87 6.06
N ASN A 166 11.22 -2.12 6.46
CA ASN A 166 11.14 -2.59 7.85
C ASN A 166 10.22 -1.75 8.75
N GLU A 167 9.16 -1.16 8.17
CA GLU A 167 8.17 -0.37 8.89
C GLU A 167 6.80 -1.08 8.87
N PRO A 168 6.48 -1.95 9.84
CA PRO A 168 5.27 -2.77 9.80
C PRO A 168 3.96 -1.98 9.83
N ARG A 169 3.99 -0.71 10.27
CA ARG A 169 2.81 0.16 10.28
C ARG A 169 2.30 0.50 8.88
N ILE A 170 3.08 0.26 7.83
CA ILE A 170 2.65 0.44 6.43
C ILE A 170 1.42 -0.40 6.11
N HIS A 171 1.27 -1.57 6.73
CA HIS A 171 0.12 -2.44 6.53
C HIS A 171 -1.21 -1.82 6.96
N PHE A 172 -1.18 -0.75 7.77
CA PHE A 172 -2.37 0.00 8.20
C PHE A 172 -2.51 1.34 7.47
N ALA A 173 -1.51 1.71 6.66
CA ALA A 173 -1.46 2.96 5.88
C ALA A 173 -1.85 2.76 4.42
N ILE A 174 -1.58 1.58 3.83
CA ILE A 174 -1.99 1.25 2.47
C ILE A 174 -3.39 0.64 2.45
N ASN A 175 -4.21 1.06 1.47
CA ASN A 175 -5.60 0.64 1.35
C ASN A 175 -5.85 -0.10 0.03
N CYS A 176 -6.37 -1.32 0.12
CA CYS A 176 -6.70 -2.17 -1.02
C CYS A 176 -8.16 -2.05 -1.46
N ALA A 177 -8.83 -0.95 -1.17
CA ALA A 177 -10.20 -0.65 -1.56
C ALA A 177 -11.25 -1.68 -1.08
N SER A 178 -11.02 -2.39 0.03
CA SER A 178 -11.97 -3.35 0.58
C SER A 178 -12.48 -2.97 1.97
N VAL A 179 -13.65 -3.48 2.33
CA VAL A 179 -14.30 -3.21 3.63
C VAL A 179 -13.43 -3.65 4.81
N SER A 180 -12.74 -4.81 4.70
CA SER A 180 -11.87 -5.30 5.77
C SER A 180 -10.46 -4.69 5.78
N CYS A 181 -10.14 -3.85 4.79
CA CYS A 181 -8.88 -3.12 4.74
C CYS A 181 -8.79 -2.08 5.88
N PRO A 182 -7.61 -1.69 6.32
CA PRO A 182 -7.44 -0.46 7.08
C PRO A 182 -8.08 0.72 6.37
N LYS A 183 -8.57 1.69 7.12
CA LYS A 183 -9.20 2.89 6.56
C LYS A 183 -8.28 3.58 5.55
N LEU A 184 -8.82 3.98 4.41
CA LEU A 184 -8.14 5.01 3.63
C LEU A 184 -8.17 6.29 4.46
N LEU A 185 -6.99 6.76 4.89
CA LEU A 185 -6.92 7.98 5.68
C LEU A 185 -7.42 9.15 4.83
N ASN A 186 -8.29 9.99 5.39
CA ASN A 186 -8.84 11.16 4.68
C ASN A 186 -7.90 12.37 4.66
N GLU A 187 -6.62 12.13 4.87
CA GLU A 187 -5.52 13.07 4.65
C GLU A 187 -4.34 12.37 3.98
N ALA A 188 -3.52 13.11 3.24
CA ALA A 188 -2.32 12.59 2.61
C ALA A 188 -1.22 12.37 3.66
N PHE A 189 -0.43 11.32 3.50
CA PHE A 189 0.78 11.13 4.29
C PHE A 189 1.83 12.17 3.88
N THR A 190 2.51 12.74 4.84
CA THR A 190 3.59 13.71 4.62
C THR A 190 4.82 13.36 5.43
N ALA A 191 6.01 13.64 4.92
CA ALA A 191 7.25 13.32 5.61
C ALA A 191 7.30 13.87 7.03
N SER A 192 6.84 15.11 7.23
CA SER A 192 6.83 15.77 8.54
C SER A 192 5.88 15.16 9.56
N LYS A 193 4.83 14.44 9.11
CA LYS A 193 3.82 13.82 9.98
C LYS A 193 3.83 12.30 9.92
N ILE A 194 4.68 11.69 9.10
CA ILE A 194 4.59 10.26 8.78
C ILE A 194 4.58 9.37 10.02
N ASN A 195 5.42 9.68 11.01
CA ASN A 195 5.48 8.89 12.24
C ASN A 195 4.17 8.96 13.05
N GLU A 196 3.62 10.16 13.23
CA GLU A 196 2.34 10.39 13.89
C GLU A 196 1.18 9.72 13.13
N GLN A 197 1.16 9.89 11.79
CA GLN A 197 0.13 9.31 10.93
C GLN A 197 0.16 7.78 10.96
N LEU A 198 1.35 7.16 10.90
CA LEU A 198 1.52 5.71 10.98
C LEU A 198 1.09 5.17 12.37
N ASP A 199 1.44 5.85 13.44
CA ASP A 199 0.99 5.48 14.80
C ASP A 199 -0.53 5.56 14.92
N LYS A 200 -1.11 6.65 14.41
CA LYS A 200 -2.55 6.86 14.43
C LYS A 200 -3.30 5.75 13.68
N VAL A 201 -2.96 5.48 12.42
CA VAL A 201 -3.67 4.46 11.63
C VAL A 201 -3.48 3.06 12.21
N THR A 202 -2.34 2.78 12.84
CA THR A 202 -2.07 1.50 13.53
C THR A 202 -2.97 1.35 14.75
N LYS A 203 -3.04 2.36 15.61
CA LYS A 203 -3.92 2.37 16.80
C LYS A 203 -5.38 2.26 16.39
N ASP A 204 -5.81 3.07 15.41
CA ASP A 204 -7.17 3.07 14.89
C ASP A 204 -7.57 1.67 14.37
N PHE A 205 -6.69 1.00 13.63
CA PHE A 205 -6.99 -0.32 13.08
C PHE A 205 -7.01 -1.41 14.14
N ILE A 206 -6.03 -1.45 15.04
CA ILE A 206 -5.93 -2.49 16.08
C ILE A 206 -7.14 -2.42 17.00
N ASN A 207 -7.61 -1.23 17.37
CA ASN A 207 -8.74 -1.02 18.28
C ASN A 207 -10.10 -0.91 17.56
N SER A 208 -10.17 -1.20 16.27
CA SER A 208 -11.41 -1.18 15.48
C SER A 208 -12.17 -2.51 15.55
N ASP A 209 -13.37 -2.52 14.97
CA ASP A 209 -14.21 -3.71 14.74
C ASP A 209 -13.57 -4.78 13.82
N LYS A 210 -12.42 -4.47 13.21
CA LYS A 210 -11.64 -5.44 12.42
C LYS A 210 -10.95 -6.47 13.30
N ASN A 211 -10.88 -6.22 14.60
CA ASN A 211 -10.27 -7.11 15.58
C ASN A 211 -11.20 -7.25 16.80
N ASP A 212 -11.28 -8.45 17.37
CA ASP A 212 -11.92 -8.69 18.65
C ASP A 212 -10.82 -9.02 19.65
N ILE A 213 -10.47 -8.05 20.49
CA ILE A 213 -9.38 -8.17 21.46
C ILE A 213 -9.93 -8.07 22.86
N SER A 214 -9.75 -9.12 23.63
CA SER A 214 -10.03 -9.15 25.06
C SER A 214 -8.84 -9.74 25.81
N LYS A 215 -8.85 -9.65 27.14
CA LYS A 215 -7.74 -10.13 27.97
C LYS A 215 -7.33 -11.58 27.68
N ASN A 216 -8.30 -12.45 27.38
CA ASN A 216 -8.11 -13.91 27.28
C ASN A 216 -8.56 -14.47 25.91
N SER A 217 -8.99 -13.64 24.98
CA SER A 217 -9.48 -14.08 23.66
C SER A 217 -9.09 -13.06 22.59
N VAL A 218 -8.52 -13.54 21.51
CA VAL A 218 -8.01 -12.70 20.41
C VAL A 218 -8.44 -13.29 19.07
N LYS A 219 -9.22 -12.50 18.32
CA LYS A 219 -9.56 -12.79 16.94
C LYS A 219 -9.19 -11.58 16.06
N LEU A 220 -8.09 -11.69 15.33
CA LEU A 220 -7.49 -10.60 14.58
C LEU A 220 -7.95 -10.59 13.13
N SER A 221 -7.79 -9.45 12.47
CA SER A 221 -7.85 -9.36 11.02
C SER A 221 -6.86 -10.33 10.36
N SER A 222 -7.24 -10.91 9.22
CA SER A 222 -6.36 -11.77 8.41
C SER A 222 -5.05 -11.09 7.99
N ILE A 223 -4.95 -9.76 8.03
CA ILE A 223 -3.70 -9.02 7.78
C ILE A 223 -2.57 -9.49 8.69
N PHE A 224 -2.86 -9.77 9.95
CA PHE A 224 -1.86 -10.26 10.91
C PHE A 224 -1.39 -11.68 10.63
N ASP A 225 -2.16 -12.48 9.90
CA ASP A 225 -1.76 -13.80 9.41
C ASP A 225 -0.93 -13.69 8.13
N TRP A 226 -1.42 -12.96 7.14
CA TRP A 226 -0.77 -12.82 5.83
C TRP A 226 0.61 -12.18 5.92
N TYR A 227 0.75 -11.18 6.78
CA TYR A 227 1.99 -10.41 6.97
C TYR A 227 2.68 -10.69 8.31
N LYS A 228 2.42 -11.87 8.89
CA LYS A 228 2.93 -12.26 10.23
C LYS A 228 4.42 -11.98 10.41
N LYS A 229 5.23 -12.27 9.39
CA LYS A 229 6.69 -12.06 9.43
C LYS A 229 7.08 -10.61 9.69
N ASP A 230 6.31 -9.66 9.15
CA ASP A 230 6.60 -8.23 9.27
C ASP A 230 6.26 -7.71 10.69
N PHE A 231 5.36 -8.39 11.41
CA PHE A 231 4.99 -8.06 12.80
C PHE A 231 5.81 -8.81 13.86
N THR A 232 6.65 -9.75 13.45
CA THR A 232 7.43 -10.60 14.38
C THR A 232 8.93 -10.38 14.25
N LEU A 233 9.34 -9.18 13.87
CA LEU A 233 10.75 -8.79 13.80
C LEU A 233 11.39 -8.84 15.19
N ASP A 234 12.70 -9.08 15.25
CA ASP A 234 13.49 -9.09 16.46
C ASP A 234 13.03 -10.13 17.52
N GLY A 235 12.46 -11.25 17.08
CA GLY A 235 11.99 -12.33 17.95
C GLY A 235 10.69 -12.01 18.70
N LYS A 236 10.03 -10.91 18.39
CA LYS A 236 8.71 -10.55 18.96
C LYS A 236 7.61 -11.44 18.39
N THR A 237 6.52 -11.54 19.12
CA THR A 237 5.29 -12.21 18.69
C THR A 237 4.29 -11.21 18.13
N VAL A 238 3.27 -11.68 17.39
CA VAL A 238 2.14 -10.83 16.97
C VAL A 238 1.44 -10.21 18.20
N LEU A 239 1.36 -10.93 19.31
CA LEU A 239 0.77 -10.39 20.54
C LEU A 239 1.59 -9.25 21.15
N ASP A 240 2.92 -9.31 21.07
CA ASP A 240 3.77 -8.19 21.51
C ASP A 240 3.51 -6.95 20.67
N TYR A 241 3.36 -7.13 19.34
CA TYR A 241 3.01 -6.02 18.44
C TYR A 241 1.63 -5.45 18.76
N ILE A 242 0.61 -6.31 18.93
CA ILE A 242 -0.75 -5.90 19.32
C ILE A 242 -0.72 -5.16 20.64
N ASN A 243 -0.04 -5.70 21.64
CA ASN A 243 0.05 -5.10 22.97
C ASN A 243 0.74 -3.72 23.00
N LYS A 244 1.54 -3.39 21.99
CA LYS A 244 2.11 -2.03 21.86
C LYS A 244 1.01 -0.99 21.61
N TYR A 245 -0.01 -1.31 20.81
CA TYR A 245 -1.01 -0.36 20.31
C TYR A 245 -2.43 -0.58 20.84
N SER A 246 -2.75 -1.78 21.34
CA SER A 246 -4.07 -2.11 21.86
C SER A 246 -4.35 -1.44 23.20
N GLU A 247 -5.59 -0.96 23.37
CA GLU A 247 -6.12 -0.46 24.63
C GLU A 247 -6.26 -1.59 25.65
N VAL A 248 -6.61 -2.79 25.20
CA VAL A 248 -6.73 -3.99 26.02
C VAL A 248 -5.45 -4.80 25.93
N LYS A 249 -4.78 -5.04 27.06
CA LYS A 249 -3.59 -5.88 27.08
C LYS A 249 -3.98 -7.36 27.13
N VAL A 250 -3.40 -8.12 26.21
CA VAL A 250 -3.60 -9.57 26.02
C VAL A 250 -2.53 -10.32 26.80
N ALA A 251 -2.91 -11.39 27.48
CA ALA A 251 -1.95 -12.25 28.18
C ALA A 251 -1.01 -12.95 27.20
N SER A 252 0.25 -13.11 27.59
CA SER A 252 1.23 -13.87 26.82
C SER A 252 0.75 -15.31 26.61
N GLY A 253 0.95 -15.83 25.39
CA GLY A 253 0.54 -17.21 25.05
C GLY A 253 -0.95 -17.37 24.72
N THR A 254 -1.75 -16.31 24.74
CA THR A 254 -3.15 -16.37 24.26
C THR A 254 -3.19 -16.83 22.81
N ALA A 255 -4.04 -17.82 22.52
CA ALA A 255 -4.21 -18.32 21.16
C ALA A 255 -4.86 -17.23 20.27
N ILE A 256 -4.30 -17.06 19.07
CA ILE A 256 -4.82 -16.14 18.07
C ILE A 256 -5.67 -16.93 17.07
N SER A 257 -6.86 -16.42 16.76
CA SER A 257 -7.65 -16.80 15.60
C SER A 257 -7.82 -15.61 14.67
N TYR A 258 -8.28 -15.84 13.45
CA TYR A 258 -8.39 -14.78 12.43
C TYR A 258 -9.82 -14.65 11.94
N LYS A 259 -10.19 -13.41 11.59
CA LYS A 259 -11.50 -13.08 10.97
C LYS A 259 -11.46 -13.34 9.47
N ASP A 260 -12.60 -13.70 8.91
CA ASP A 260 -12.80 -13.69 7.47
C ASP A 260 -12.63 -12.30 6.89
N TYR A 261 -12.07 -12.21 5.69
CA TYR A 261 -11.80 -10.94 5.05
C TYR A 261 -12.88 -10.57 4.04
N ASN A 262 -13.55 -9.45 4.28
CA ASN A 262 -14.58 -8.93 3.40
C ASN A 262 -13.95 -8.07 2.29
N TRP A 263 -13.94 -8.62 1.07
CA TRP A 263 -13.38 -7.98 -0.12
C TRP A 263 -14.34 -7.04 -0.85
N ASN A 264 -15.58 -6.86 -0.35
CA ASN A 264 -16.49 -5.87 -0.94
C ASN A 264 -15.85 -4.48 -0.94
N LEU A 265 -16.16 -3.70 -1.96
CA LEU A 265 -15.63 -2.35 -2.13
C LEU A 265 -15.95 -1.47 -0.93
N ASN A 266 -14.98 -0.69 -0.44
CA ASN A 266 -15.12 0.27 0.64
C ASN A 266 -15.83 1.56 0.19
N GLU A 267 -16.95 1.42 -0.51
CA GLU A 267 -17.73 2.52 -1.08
C GLU A 267 -18.67 3.14 -0.06
N GLN A 268 -18.81 4.47 -0.09
CA GLN A 268 -19.90 5.17 0.59
C GLN A 268 -21.23 4.82 -0.09
N LYS A 269 -22.22 4.42 0.72
CA LYS A 269 -23.60 4.15 0.26
C LYS A 269 -24.37 5.44 0.11
#